data_793c5837c0748d8956be49b517fc2975
#
_entry.id   793c5837c0748d8956be49b517fc2975
#
_cell.length_a   1.000
_cell.length_b   1.000
_cell.length_c   1.000
_cell.angle_alpha   90.00
_cell.angle_beta   90.00
_cell.angle_gamma   90.00
#
_symmetry.space_group_name_H-M   'P 1'
#
loop_
_entity.id
_entity.type
_entity.pdbx_description
1 polymer ?
#
loop_
_entity_poly.entity_id
_entity_poly.type
_entity_poly.pdbx_seq_one_letter_code
_entity_poly.pdbx_strand_id
1 'polypeptide(L)'
;MSENKKVLFIINRFSGGVYRPSIEGRIIDFCALKKIECSIEFTQARGHAIELARNASQSNEFTAVFAVGGDGTVNEVAQGLVGTKTPMGILPNGSGNGLARHLQLPMDFKRSLQLIGSQEIIDMDTFLVNGMLSVNVSGVGFDGHVASLFGKNGMRGFFGYSKLVIKEFFSFHEFNFEARLDDKKVSKKSFIVALANSSQFGNNAKVAPQASVCDEWLDVCFVRKVPILQSIGFGYNMFTGQLNKSRHVEIVKAKNVQLTFSKPMAFHIDGETQSPASTLDVKIQPASLRMLVVDNHLKSALKKYSI
;
A
#
# COMPACT_ATOMS: atom_id res chain seq x y z
N MET A 1 -37.61 -3.97 6.37
CA MET A 1 -36.78 -4.97 7.06
C MET A 1 -35.38 -4.42 7.05
N SER A 2 -34.76 -4.08 8.20
CA SER A 2 -33.35 -3.66 8.24
C SER A 2 -32.53 -4.90 7.86
N GLU A 3 -31.83 -4.85 6.72
CA GLU A 3 -30.83 -5.87 6.42
C GLU A 3 -29.85 -5.93 7.60
N ASN A 4 -29.76 -7.09 8.22
CA ASN A 4 -28.80 -7.34 9.30
C ASN A 4 -27.40 -7.16 8.72
N LYS A 5 -26.74 -6.05 9.06
CA LYS A 5 -25.38 -5.75 8.57
C LYS A 5 -24.41 -6.69 9.29
N LYS A 6 -23.94 -7.70 8.56
CA LYS A 6 -22.87 -8.59 9.04
C LYS A 6 -21.54 -8.19 8.44
N VAL A 7 -20.50 -8.07 9.24
CA VAL A 7 -19.15 -7.70 8.81
C VAL A 7 -18.13 -8.73 9.27
N LEU A 8 -17.08 -8.96 8.45
CA LEU A 8 -15.98 -9.85 8.77
C LEU A 8 -14.73 -9.06 9.11
N PHE A 9 -14.04 -9.43 10.19
CA PHE A 9 -12.72 -8.93 10.56
C PHE A 9 -11.69 -10.02 10.37
N ILE A 10 -10.72 -9.79 9.49
CA ILE A 10 -9.56 -10.67 9.26
C ILE A 10 -8.38 -10.07 10.02
N ILE A 11 -7.99 -10.72 11.12
CA ILE A 11 -6.97 -10.22 12.05
C ILE A 11 -5.66 -10.98 11.88
N ASN A 12 -4.58 -10.25 11.61
CA ASN A 12 -3.23 -10.80 11.68
C ASN A 12 -2.62 -10.51 13.06
N ARG A 13 -2.53 -11.56 13.88
CA ARG A 13 -1.96 -11.49 15.24
C ARG A 13 -0.47 -11.15 15.26
N PHE A 14 0.24 -11.37 14.17
CA PHE A 14 1.69 -11.15 14.07
C PHE A 14 2.03 -9.74 13.55
N SER A 15 1.04 -8.92 13.20
CA SER A 15 1.26 -7.55 12.75
C SER A 15 1.54 -6.61 13.92
N GLY A 16 2.40 -5.60 13.69
CA GLY A 16 2.69 -4.56 14.70
C GLY A 16 3.55 -5.02 15.88
N GLY A 17 4.09 -6.23 15.87
CA GLY A 17 5.06 -6.77 16.85
C GLY A 17 4.44 -7.51 18.02
N VAL A 18 3.66 -6.89 18.90
CA VAL A 18 3.02 -7.56 20.04
C VAL A 18 1.51 -7.60 19.84
N TYR A 19 0.96 -8.80 19.81
CA TYR A 19 -0.48 -8.98 19.76
C TYR A 19 -1.15 -8.46 21.04
N ARG A 20 -2.20 -7.69 20.85
CA ARG A 20 -3.00 -7.13 21.94
C ARG A 20 -4.40 -7.78 21.94
N PRO A 21 -4.69 -8.74 22.82
CA PRO A 21 -6.00 -9.39 22.89
C PRO A 21 -7.19 -8.43 23.04
N SER A 22 -6.94 -7.22 23.57
CA SER A 22 -7.94 -6.15 23.67
C SER A 22 -8.50 -5.66 22.32
N ILE A 23 -7.88 -5.99 21.20
CA ILE A 23 -8.36 -5.60 19.86
C ILE A 23 -9.70 -6.27 19.56
N GLU A 24 -9.82 -7.56 19.80
CA GLU A 24 -11.04 -8.34 19.56
C GLU A 24 -12.20 -7.81 20.41
N GLY A 25 -11.98 -7.67 21.71
CA GLY A 25 -12.99 -7.14 22.63
C GLY A 25 -13.50 -5.77 22.19
N ARG A 26 -12.60 -4.86 21.79
CA ARG A 26 -12.99 -3.53 21.30
C ARG A 26 -13.82 -3.57 20.02
N ILE A 27 -13.52 -4.51 19.10
CA ILE A 27 -14.31 -4.71 17.88
C ILE A 27 -15.70 -5.20 18.26
N ILE A 28 -15.79 -6.23 19.10
CA ILE A 28 -17.06 -6.84 19.54
C ILE A 28 -17.92 -5.80 20.26
N ASP A 29 -17.34 -5.06 21.24
CA ASP A 29 -18.05 -4.02 21.99
C ASP A 29 -18.59 -2.92 21.08
N PHE A 30 -17.76 -2.49 20.09
CA PHE A 30 -18.18 -1.46 19.14
C PHE A 30 -19.29 -1.95 18.21
N CYS A 31 -19.20 -3.17 17.70
CA CYS A 31 -20.23 -3.78 16.86
C CYS A 31 -21.55 -3.94 17.63
N ALA A 32 -21.49 -4.41 18.89
CA ALA A 32 -22.65 -4.52 19.76
C ALA A 32 -23.33 -3.15 19.99
N LEU A 33 -22.54 -2.12 20.30
CA LEU A 33 -23.03 -0.74 20.46
C LEU A 33 -23.75 -0.23 19.21
N LYS A 34 -23.24 -0.58 18.01
CA LYS A 34 -23.80 -0.16 16.72
C LYS A 34 -24.87 -1.10 16.17
N LYS A 35 -25.18 -2.19 16.86
CA LYS A 35 -26.10 -3.25 16.42
C LYS A 35 -25.69 -3.83 15.07
N ILE A 36 -24.41 -4.08 14.88
CA ILE A 36 -23.80 -4.70 13.72
C ILE A 36 -23.38 -6.11 14.09
N GLU A 37 -23.81 -7.11 13.34
CA GLU A 37 -23.32 -8.48 13.51
C GLU A 37 -21.89 -8.58 12.99
N CYS A 38 -21.00 -9.22 13.75
CA CYS A 38 -19.60 -9.34 13.34
C CYS A 38 -19.07 -10.77 13.51
N SER A 39 -18.20 -11.14 12.58
CA SER A 39 -17.39 -12.37 12.64
C SER A 39 -15.91 -11.97 12.67
N ILE A 40 -15.11 -12.74 13.40
CA ILE A 40 -13.66 -12.53 13.51
C ILE A 40 -12.95 -13.81 13.06
N GLU A 41 -12.03 -13.65 12.11
CA GLU A 41 -11.16 -14.71 11.63
C GLU A 41 -9.70 -14.31 11.78
N PHE A 42 -8.85 -15.28 12.14
CA PHE A 42 -7.41 -15.05 12.34
C PHE A 42 -6.60 -15.64 11.20
N THR A 43 -5.66 -14.88 10.69
CA THR A 43 -4.70 -15.44 9.73
C THR A 43 -3.77 -16.42 10.43
N GLN A 44 -3.52 -17.56 9.79
CA GLN A 44 -2.64 -18.62 10.30
C GLN A 44 -1.27 -18.62 9.60
N ALA A 45 -1.24 -18.21 8.33
CA ALA A 45 -0.04 -18.19 7.50
C ALA A 45 -0.15 -17.08 6.44
N ARG A 46 0.93 -16.85 5.72
CA ARG A 46 0.95 -16.00 4.53
C ARG A 46 -0.03 -16.55 3.48
N GLY A 47 -0.82 -15.66 2.89
CA GLY A 47 -1.85 -16.00 1.90
C GLY A 47 -3.20 -16.41 2.51
N HIS A 48 -3.29 -16.72 3.81
CA HIS A 48 -4.56 -17.15 4.41
C HIS A 48 -5.62 -16.04 4.41
N ALA A 49 -5.22 -14.76 4.53
CA ALA A 49 -6.16 -13.66 4.44
C ALA A 49 -6.79 -13.52 3.04
N ILE A 50 -6.10 -13.96 1.97
CA ILE A 50 -6.64 -13.99 0.61
C ILE A 50 -7.83 -14.95 0.54
N GLU A 51 -7.66 -16.15 1.11
CA GLU A 51 -8.69 -17.20 1.10
C GLU A 51 -9.90 -16.77 1.93
N LEU A 52 -9.68 -16.25 3.14
CA LEU A 52 -10.74 -15.77 4.03
C LEU A 52 -11.55 -14.64 3.36
N ALA A 53 -10.89 -13.67 2.75
CA ALA A 53 -11.55 -12.56 2.08
C ALA A 53 -12.33 -13.01 0.83
N ARG A 54 -11.76 -13.91 0.03
CA ARG A 54 -12.42 -14.49 -1.15
C ARG A 54 -13.68 -15.27 -0.75
N ASN A 55 -13.58 -16.14 0.24
CA ASN A 55 -14.72 -16.92 0.73
C ASN A 55 -15.83 -15.99 1.26
N ALA A 56 -15.47 -14.96 2.01
CA ALA A 56 -16.42 -13.97 2.50
C ALA A 56 -17.14 -13.23 1.38
N SER A 57 -16.43 -12.87 0.30
CA SER A 57 -17.05 -12.19 -0.85
C SER A 57 -17.98 -13.10 -1.65
N GLN A 58 -17.71 -14.40 -1.69
CA GLN A 58 -18.50 -15.39 -2.41
C GLN A 58 -19.76 -15.83 -1.64
N SER A 59 -19.69 -15.82 -0.30
CA SER A 59 -20.83 -16.21 0.53
C SER A 59 -22.02 -15.24 0.47
N ASN A 60 -21.77 -13.99 0.08
CA ASN A 60 -22.73 -12.89 0.11
C ASN A 60 -23.34 -12.60 1.51
N GLU A 61 -22.74 -13.16 2.57
CA GLU A 61 -23.19 -12.94 3.95
C GLU A 61 -22.72 -11.61 4.53
N PHE A 62 -21.57 -11.09 4.03
CA PHE A 62 -20.90 -9.96 4.61
C PHE A 62 -21.12 -8.69 3.79
N THR A 63 -21.54 -7.63 4.45
CA THR A 63 -21.68 -6.30 3.85
C THR A 63 -20.34 -5.58 3.71
N ALA A 64 -19.31 -6.00 4.46
CA ALA A 64 -17.94 -5.53 4.35
C ALA A 64 -16.94 -6.51 4.97
N VAL A 65 -15.68 -6.46 4.52
CA VAL A 65 -14.56 -7.21 5.08
C VAL A 65 -13.49 -6.23 5.56
N PHE A 66 -13.05 -6.37 6.81
CA PHE A 66 -12.04 -5.51 7.42
C PHE A 66 -10.69 -6.21 7.54
N ALA A 67 -9.65 -5.62 6.97
CA ALA A 67 -8.27 -6.00 7.24
C ALA A 67 -7.80 -5.36 8.55
N VAL A 68 -7.48 -6.17 9.54
CA VAL A 68 -6.93 -5.73 10.84
C VAL A 68 -5.47 -6.12 10.90
N GLY A 69 -4.59 -5.20 10.50
CA GLY A 69 -3.17 -5.53 10.36
C GLY A 69 -2.33 -4.41 9.77
N GLY A 70 -1.16 -4.77 9.24
CA GLY A 70 -0.27 -3.91 8.48
C GLY A 70 -0.47 -4.04 6.97
N ASP A 71 0.44 -3.42 6.20
CA ASP A 71 0.35 -3.33 4.73
C ASP A 71 0.25 -4.70 4.05
N GLY A 72 0.97 -5.72 4.53
CA GLY A 72 0.88 -7.09 3.99
C GLY A 72 -0.52 -7.71 4.20
N THR A 73 -1.15 -7.53 5.37
CA THR A 73 -2.51 -8.02 5.62
C THR A 73 -3.53 -7.27 4.74
N VAL A 74 -3.33 -5.95 4.57
CA VAL A 74 -4.14 -5.12 3.68
C VAL A 74 -4.05 -5.61 2.24
N ASN A 75 -2.84 -5.89 1.75
CA ASN A 75 -2.64 -6.42 0.40
C ASN A 75 -3.29 -7.80 0.22
N GLU A 76 -3.12 -8.73 1.16
CA GLU A 76 -3.73 -10.06 1.09
C GLU A 76 -5.28 -9.99 1.06
N VAL A 77 -5.89 -9.20 1.94
CA VAL A 77 -7.36 -9.03 1.93
C VAL A 77 -7.82 -8.39 0.62
N ALA A 78 -7.10 -7.41 0.11
CA ALA A 78 -7.40 -6.79 -1.18
C ALA A 78 -7.34 -7.81 -2.34
N GLN A 79 -6.35 -8.72 -2.35
CA GLN A 79 -6.28 -9.79 -3.35
C GLN A 79 -7.53 -10.70 -3.34
N GLY A 80 -8.13 -10.92 -2.18
CA GLY A 80 -9.36 -11.71 -2.06
C GLY A 80 -10.61 -10.96 -2.51
N LEU A 81 -10.59 -9.61 -2.48
CA LEU A 81 -11.76 -8.76 -2.74
C LEU A 81 -11.72 -8.03 -4.08
N VAL A 82 -10.55 -7.93 -4.74
CA VAL A 82 -10.43 -7.24 -6.02
C VAL A 82 -11.41 -7.80 -7.05
N GLY A 83 -12.12 -6.92 -7.76
CA GLY A 83 -13.15 -7.30 -8.74
C GLY A 83 -14.47 -7.76 -8.13
N THR A 84 -14.64 -7.72 -6.80
CA THR A 84 -15.89 -8.08 -6.12
C THR A 84 -16.71 -6.85 -5.72
N LYS A 85 -17.97 -7.06 -5.33
CA LYS A 85 -18.83 -5.99 -4.83
C LYS A 85 -18.67 -5.73 -3.33
N THR A 86 -17.97 -6.61 -2.60
CA THR A 86 -17.81 -6.52 -1.15
C THR A 86 -16.79 -5.44 -0.81
N PRO A 87 -17.16 -4.39 -0.07
CA PRO A 87 -16.24 -3.33 0.31
C PRO A 87 -15.20 -3.80 1.33
N MET A 88 -13.99 -3.28 1.20
CA MET A 88 -12.91 -3.49 2.15
C MET A 88 -12.78 -2.30 3.11
N GLY A 89 -12.62 -2.56 4.38
CA GLY A 89 -12.20 -1.59 5.40
C GLY A 89 -10.79 -1.91 5.92
N ILE A 90 -10.10 -0.91 6.44
CA ILE A 90 -8.78 -1.08 7.07
C ILE A 90 -8.83 -0.59 8.51
N LEU A 91 -8.50 -1.45 9.46
CA LEU A 91 -8.19 -1.09 10.85
C LEU A 91 -6.66 -1.20 11.03
N PRO A 92 -5.94 -0.05 11.00
CA PRO A 92 -4.48 -0.07 10.96
C PRO A 92 -3.87 -0.63 12.24
N ASN A 93 -3.06 -1.67 12.13
CA ASN A 93 -2.34 -2.28 13.26
C ASN A 93 -0.91 -2.71 12.86
N GLY A 94 -0.31 -2.05 11.88
CA GLY A 94 1.05 -2.26 11.42
C GLY A 94 1.98 -1.09 11.72
N SER A 95 3.25 -1.22 11.33
CA SER A 95 4.26 -0.18 11.51
C SER A 95 4.17 0.93 10.45
N GLY A 96 3.89 0.58 9.18
CA GLY A 96 3.88 1.51 8.04
C GLY A 96 2.51 2.11 7.79
N ASN A 97 1.55 1.25 7.52
CA ASN A 97 0.15 1.56 7.20
C ASN A 97 0.04 2.60 6.07
N GLY A 98 0.77 2.37 4.97
CA GLY A 98 0.91 3.33 3.88
C GLY A 98 -0.42 3.69 3.23
N LEU A 99 -1.20 2.70 2.81
CA LEU A 99 -2.51 2.91 2.20
C LEU A 99 -3.50 3.58 3.18
N ALA A 100 -3.55 3.10 4.43
CA ALA A 100 -4.43 3.69 5.43
C ALA A 100 -4.13 5.18 5.69
N ARG A 101 -2.83 5.55 5.72
CA ARG A 101 -2.41 6.96 5.84
C ARG A 101 -2.73 7.78 4.60
N HIS A 102 -2.58 7.21 3.40
CA HIS A 102 -2.98 7.88 2.15
C HIS A 102 -4.48 8.18 2.16
N LEU A 103 -5.30 7.19 2.56
CA LEU A 103 -6.74 7.33 2.71
C LEU A 103 -7.16 8.15 3.95
N GLN A 104 -6.20 8.75 4.67
CA GLN A 104 -6.43 9.55 5.87
C GLN A 104 -7.27 8.84 6.95
N LEU A 105 -7.18 7.51 6.99
CA LEU A 105 -7.85 6.74 8.02
C LEU A 105 -7.21 7.01 9.39
N PRO A 106 -7.99 7.01 10.48
CA PRO A 106 -7.44 7.19 11.82
C PRO A 106 -6.42 6.11 12.17
N MET A 107 -5.20 6.52 12.55
CA MET A 107 -4.14 5.59 12.98
C MET A 107 -4.33 5.10 14.43
N ASP A 108 -5.10 5.81 15.23
CA ASP A 108 -5.55 5.34 16.53
C ASP A 108 -6.64 4.28 16.36
N PHE A 109 -6.41 3.10 16.95
CA PHE A 109 -7.30 1.95 16.77
C PHE A 109 -8.75 2.23 17.23
N LYS A 110 -8.93 2.94 18.34
CA LYS A 110 -10.27 3.28 18.84
C LYS A 110 -11.03 4.19 17.87
N ARG A 111 -10.33 5.16 17.29
CA ARG A 111 -10.91 6.06 16.27
C ARG A 111 -11.18 5.34 14.96
N SER A 112 -10.33 4.39 14.57
CA SER A 112 -10.50 3.63 13.32
C SER A 112 -11.75 2.75 13.33
N LEU A 113 -12.24 2.34 14.50
CA LEU A 113 -13.51 1.60 14.65
C LEU A 113 -14.71 2.34 14.05
N GLN A 114 -14.67 3.69 13.94
CA GLN A 114 -15.74 4.46 13.30
C GLN A 114 -15.96 4.06 11.83
N LEU A 115 -14.95 3.48 11.18
CA LEU A 115 -15.07 2.97 9.82
C LEU A 115 -16.08 1.82 9.70
N ILE A 116 -16.31 1.04 10.77
CA ILE A 116 -17.24 -0.09 10.79
C ILE A 116 -18.69 0.34 10.50
N GLY A 117 -19.06 1.55 10.85
CA GLY A 117 -20.38 2.11 10.57
C GLY A 117 -20.45 2.97 9.30
N SER A 118 -19.34 3.16 8.60
CA SER A 118 -19.29 4.01 7.42
C SER A 118 -20.15 3.46 6.27
N GLN A 119 -20.80 4.37 5.55
CA GLN A 119 -21.50 4.09 4.29
C GLN A 119 -20.72 4.65 3.08
N GLU A 120 -19.63 5.35 3.34
CA GLU A 120 -18.85 5.99 2.31
C GLU A 120 -17.90 5.00 1.67
N ILE A 121 -18.08 4.79 0.37
CA ILE A 121 -17.27 3.88 -0.44
C ILE A 121 -16.65 4.65 -1.60
N ILE A 122 -15.40 4.36 -1.87
CA ILE A 122 -14.71 4.76 -3.10
C ILE A 122 -14.38 3.52 -3.91
N ASP A 123 -14.42 3.64 -5.23
CA ASP A 123 -13.93 2.63 -6.15
C ASP A 123 -12.44 2.97 -6.43
N MET A 124 -11.57 2.20 -5.78
CA MET A 124 -10.13 2.43 -5.79
C MET A 124 -9.48 1.65 -6.94
N ASP A 125 -8.52 2.29 -7.59
CA ASP A 125 -7.65 1.64 -8.54
C ASP A 125 -6.67 0.72 -7.80
N THR A 126 -6.26 -0.35 -8.45
CA THR A 126 -5.12 -1.18 -8.07
C THR A 126 -4.20 -1.35 -9.26
N PHE A 127 -3.09 -2.06 -9.13
CA PHE A 127 -2.26 -2.39 -10.26
C PHE A 127 -1.60 -3.76 -10.11
N LEU A 128 -1.19 -4.33 -11.23
CA LEU A 128 -0.46 -5.59 -11.26
C LEU A 128 1.01 -5.34 -11.60
N VAL A 129 1.91 -6.04 -10.92
CA VAL A 129 3.33 -6.14 -11.26
C VAL A 129 3.64 -7.60 -11.54
N ASN A 130 3.95 -7.94 -12.78
CA ASN A 130 4.13 -9.33 -13.22
C ASN A 130 2.96 -10.26 -12.80
N GLY A 131 1.71 -9.75 -12.89
CA GLY A 131 0.51 -10.48 -12.51
C GLY A 131 0.19 -10.49 -11.01
N MET A 132 1.04 -9.94 -10.15
CA MET A 132 0.83 -9.86 -8.71
C MET A 132 0.22 -8.50 -8.33
N LEU A 133 -0.81 -8.52 -7.47
CA LEU A 133 -1.55 -7.33 -7.07
C LEU A 133 -0.74 -6.41 -6.15
N SER A 134 -0.77 -5.13 -6.45
CA SER A 134 -0.34 -4.05 -5.57
C SER A 134 -1.47 -3.05 -5.37
N VAL A 135 -1.64 -2.55 -4.16
CA VAL A 135 -2.66 -1.58 -3.77
C VAL A 135 -2.08 -0.25 -3.32
N ASN A 136 -0.79 -0.23 -3.02
CA ASN A 136 -0.12 0.93 -2.41
C ASN A 136 1.06 1.42 -3.26
N VAL A 137 2.28 1.07 -2.93
CA VAL A 137 3.50 1.43 -3.64
C VAL A 137 4.40 0.23 -3.77
N SER A 138 4.77 -0.11 -5.00
CA SER A 138 5.79 -1.10 -5.33
C SER A 138 7.04 -0.42 -5.84
N GLY A 139 8.19 -1.09 -5.80
CA GLY A 139 9.40 -0.44 -6.26
C GLY A 139 10.57 -1.37 -6.54
N VAL A 140 11.52 -0.86 -7.32
CA VAL A 140 12.74 -1.54 -7.74
C VAL A 140 13.94 -0.62 -7.58
N GLY A 141 15.08 -1.20 -7.26
CA GLY A 141 16.31 -0.49 -7.02
C GLY A 141 16.69 -0.48 -5.55
N PHE A 142 17.05 0.66 -5.01
CA PHE A 142 17.49 0.77 -3.63
C PHE A 142 16.43 0.33 -2.62
N ASP A 143 15.16 0.67 -2.82
CA ASP A 143 14.04 0.26 -1.97
C ASP A 143 13.80 -1.25 -2.00
N GLY A 144 13.83 -1.88 -3.19
CA GLY A 144 13.76 -3.33 -3.34
C GLY A 144 14.97 -4.03 -2.70
N HIS A 145 16.17 -3.45 -2.83
CA HIS A 145 17.38 -3.95 -2.18
C HIS A 145 17.25 -3.93 -0.66
N VAL A 146 16.86 -2.79 -0.08
CA VAL A 146 16.65 -2.66 1.37
C VAL A 146 15.57 -3.61 1.86
N ALA A 147 14.45 -3.72 1.15
CA ALA A 147 13.37 -4.66 1.49
C ALA A 147 13.89 -6.10 1.54
N SER A 148 14.73 -6.51 0.56
CA SER A 148 15.30 -7.87 0.49
C SER A 148 16.24 -8.21 1.64
N LEU A 149 16.90 -7.23 2.23
CA LEU A 149 17.79 -7.38 3.37
C LEU A 149 17.06 -7.32 4.71
N PHE A 150 16.00 -6.50 4.79
CA PHE A 150 15.28 -6.27 6.04
C PHE A 150 14.62 -7.54 6.59
N GLY A 151 14.02 -8.36 5.72
CA GLY A 151 13.36 -9.61 6.11
C GLY A 151 14.33 -10.70 6.60
N LYS A 152 15.59 -10.68 6.13
CA LYS A 152 16.60 -11.72 6.43
C LYS A 152 17.31 -11.52 7.75
N ASN A 153 17.43 -10.30 8.25
CA ASN A 153 18.30 -9.95 9.39
C ASN A 153 17.58 -9.92 10.74
N GLY A 154 16.32 -10.38 10.85
CA GLY A 154 15.57 -10.36 12.10
C GLY A 154 15.27 -8.96 12.64
N MET A 155 15.67 -7.90 11.94
CA MET A 155 15.40 -6.51 12.30
C MET A 155 13.92 -6.21 12.08
N ARG A 156 13.28 -5.62 13.09
CA ARG A 156 11.86 -5.22 13.02
C ARG A 156 11.71 -3.75 13.41
N GLY A 157 10.66 -3.12 12.87
CA GLY A 157 10.28 -1.76 13.21
C GLY A 157 11.09 -0.68 12.48
N PHE A 158 10.65 0.57 12.67
CA PHE A 158 11.14 1.76 11.95
C PHE A 158 12.64 2.02 12.16
N PHE A 159 13.16 1.86 13.38
CA PHE A 159 14.57 2.12 13.67
C PHE A 159 15.52 1.12 13.00
N GLY A 160 15.15 -0.18 12.98
CA GLY A 160 15.93 -1.20 12.27
C GLY A 160 15.98 -0.94 10.77
N TYR A 161 14.85 -0.57 10.19
CA TYR A 161 14.74 -0.19 8.78
C TYR A 161 15.60 1.05 8.46
N SER A 162 15.48 2.13 9.25
CA SER A 162 16.24 3.37 9.04
C SER A 162 17.76 3.15 9.11
N LYS A 163 18.25 2.34 10.06
CA LYS A 163 19.66 2.00 10.16
C LYS A 163 20.15 1.26 8.92
N LEU A 164 19.36 0.31 8.41
CA LEU A 164 19.67 -0.42 7.20
C LEU A 164 19.73 0.50 5.98
N VAL A 165 18.73 1.39 5.82
CA VAL A 165 18.68 2.40 4.77
C VAL A 165 19.95 3.24 4.75
N ILE A 166 20.38 3.77 5.90
CA ILE A 166 21.59 4.59 5.99
C ILE A 166 22.82 3.79 5.59
N LYS A 167 22.95 2.55 6.10
CA LYS A 167 24.09 1.68 5.78
C LYS A 167 24.20 1.38 4.29
N GLU A 168 23.10 0.96 3.68
CA GLU A 168 23.07 0.52 2.28
C GLU A 168 23.11 1.69 1.27
N PHE A 169 22.71 2.89 1.69
CA PHE A 169 22.71 4.07 0.83
C PHE A 169 24.08 4.38 0.20
N PHE A 170 25.14 4.16 0.93
CA PHE A 170 26.49 4.45 0.43
C PHE A 170 26.97 3.45 -0.59
N SER A 171 26.65 2.18 -0.41
CA SER A 171 27.11 1.08 -1.26
C SER A 171 26.28 0.90 -2.51
N PHE A 172 24.99 1.25 -2.48
CA PHE A 172 24.10 1.08 -3.63
C PHE A 172 24.34 2.16 -4.70
N HIS A 173 24.39 1.74 -5.97
CA HIS A 173 24.63 2.62 -7.12
C HIS A 173 23.39 2.74 -7.98
N GLU A 174 23.28 3.84 -8.71
CA GLU A 174 22.28 4.01 -9.75
C GLU A 174 22.44 2.93 -10.84
N PHE A 175 21.33 2.50 -11.39
CA PHE A 175 21.27 1.49 -12.46
C PHE A 175 20.61 2.07 -13.71
N ASN A 176 21.05 1.57 -14.87
CA ASN A 176 20.46 1.89 -16.16
C ASN A 176 19.39 0.87 -16.51
N PHE A 177 18.32 1.32 -17.15
CA PHE A 177 17.21 0.47 -17.60
C PHE A 177 16.45 1.13 -18.75
N GLU A 178 15.70 0.32 -19.49
CA GLU A 178 14.71 0.81 -20.45
C GLU A 178 13.35 0.84 -19.81
N ALA A 179 12.61 1.92 -19.99
CA ALA A 179 11.24 2.07 -19.56
C ALA A 179 10.35 2.31 -20.79
N ARG A 180 9.28 1.53 -20.89
CA ARG A 180 8.15 1.80 -21.78
C ARG A 180 7.00 2.29 -20.90
N LEU A 181 6.55 3.53 -21.15
CA LEU A 181 5.46 4.18 -20.45
C LEU A 181 4.35 4.41 -21.47
N ASP A 182 3.33 3.59 -21.45
CA ASP A 182 2.34 3.47 -22.51
C ASP A 182 3.04 3.28 -23.87
N ASP A 183 2.96 4.26 -24.77
CA ASP A 183 3.57 4.21 -26.10
C ASP A 183 5.00 4.80 -26.18
N LYS A 184 5.48 5.39 -25.08
CA LYS A 184 6.78 6.07 -25.04
C LYS A 184 7.87 5.16 -24.50
N LYS A 185 8.94 4.97 -25.28
CA LYS A 185 10.13 4.22 -24.87
C LYS A 185 11.25 5.21 -24.52
N VAL A 186 11.85 5.04 -23.34
CA VAL A 186 12.92 5.91 -22.83
C VAL A 186 13.99 5.09 -22.11
N SER A 187 15.26 5.47 -22.29
CA SER A 187 16.34 4.93 -21.47
C SER A 187 16.54 5.85 -20.26
N LYS A 188 16.61 5.27 -19.08
CA LYS A 188 16.69 6.00 -17.80
C LYS A 188 17.81 5.47 -16.93
N LYS A 189 18.24 6.32 -16.01
CA LYS A 189 19.15 5.96 -14.93
C LYS A 189 18.53 6.40 -13.61
N SER A 190 18.37 5.49 -12.66
CA SER A 190 17.73 5.79 -11.36
C SER A 190 18.42 5.06 -10.22
N PHE A 191 18.18 5.56 -9.02
CA PHE A 191 18.52 4.93 -7.74
C PHE A 191 17.34 4.14 -7.20
N ILE A 192 16.10 4.68 -7.39
CA ILE A 192 14.83 4.04 -7.11
C ILE A 192 13.90 4.27 -8.30
N VAL A 193 13.10 3.28 -8.65
CA VAL A 193 11.90 3.45 -9.45
C VAL A 193 10.72 2.99 -8.61
N ALA A 194 9.88 3.94 -8.18
CA ALA A 194 8.66 3.61 -7.43
C ALA A 194 7.43 3.66 -8.36
N LEU A 195 6.58 2.66 -8.21
CA LEU A 195 5.32 2.46 -8.91
C LEU A 195 4.22 2.74 -7.88
N ALA A 196 3.62 3.91 -7.97
CA ALA A 196 2.80 4.44 -6.88
C ALA A 196 1.34 4.63 -7.30
N ASN A 197 0.44 3.87 -6.68
CA ASN A 197 -1.00 4.10 -6.71
C ASN A 197 -1.41 5.07 -5.59
N SER A 198 -0.71 5.01 -4.46
CA SER A 198 -0.88 5.91 -3.34
C SER A 198 0.32 6.84 -3.15
N SER A 199 0.19 7.84 -2.29
CA SER A 199 1.23 8.87 -2.13
C SER A 199 2.49 8.42 -1.39
N GLN A 200 2.48 7.29 -0.66
CA GLN A 200 3.54 7.00 0.31
C GLN A 200 3.80 5.51 0.53
N PHE A 201 5.04 5.16 0.84
CA PHE A 201 5.41 3.82 1.29
C PHE A 201 4.81 3.47 2.67
N GLY A 202 4.67 4.45 3.54
CA GLY A 202 4.25 4.35 4.93
C GLY A 202 4.99 5.36 5.81
N ASN A 203 4.57 5.52 7.08
CA ASN A 203 5.20 6.45 8.03
C ASN A 203 5.41 7.87 7.51
N ASN A 204 4.51 8.35 6.64
CA ASN A 204 4.58 9.64 5.94
C ASN A 204 5.78 9.80 4.97
N ALA A 205 6.45 8.72 4.56
CA ALA A 205 7.47 8.76 3.52
C ALA A 205 6.78 8.85 2.14
N LYS A 206 6.47 10.08 1.71
CA LYS A 206 5.69 10.38 0.51
C LYS A 206 6.59 10.42 -0.73
N VAL A 207 6.52 9.39 -1.56
CA VAL A 207 7.29 9.26 -2.81
C VAL A 207 6.57 9.89 -4.00
N ALA A 208 5.24 9.82 -4.01
CA ALA A 208 4.35 10.40 -5.02
C ALA A 208 3.28 11.29 -4.35
N PRO A 209 3.62 12.51 -3.89
CA PRO A 209 2.71 13.31 -3.06
C PRO A 209 1.37 13.64 -3.70
N GLN A 210 1.29 13.60 -5.03
CA GLN A 210 0.09 13.92 -5.82
C GLN A 210 -0.63 12.69 -6.36
N ALA A 211 -0.17 11.48 -6.04
CA ALA A 211 -0.83 10.25 -6.45
C ALA A 211 -2.27 10.19 -5.92
N SER A 212 -3.16 9.67 -6.74
CA SER A 212 -4.57 9.45 -6.41
C SER A 212 -4.93 7.99 -6.69
N VAL A 213 -5.60 7.35 -5.75
CA VAL A 213 -6.05 5.96 -5.91
C VAL A 213 -7.34 5.83 -6.74
N CYS A 214 -7.85 6.91 -7.34
CA CYS A 214 -9.12 6.94 -8.07
C CYS A 214 -9.03 7.79 -9.34
N ASP A 215 -7.86 7.90 -10.00
CA ASP A 215 -7.69 8.71 -11.21
C ASP A 215 -7.29 7.90 -12.43
N GLU A 216 -7.29 6.55 -12.30
CA GLU A 216 -6.95 5.59 -13.36
C GLU A 216 -5.51 5.67 -13.86
N TRP A 217 -4.62 6.29 -13.09
CA TRP A 217 -3.22 6.46 -13.43
C TRP A 217 -2.29 5.91 -12.34
N LEU A 218 -1.15 5.43 -12.78
CA LEU A 218 -0.04 5.06 -11.91
C LEU A 218 1.02 6.16 -11.97
N ASP A 219 1.45 6.66 -10.82
CA ASP A 219 2.58 7.58 -10.73
C ASP A 219 3.89 6.80 -10.74
N VAL A 220 4.67 6.92 -11.81
CA VAL A 220 5.99 6.31 -11.95
C VAL A 220 7.05 7.31 -11.52
N CYS A 221 7.66 7.08 -10.37
CA CYS A 221 8.62 7.99 -9.76
C CYS A 221 10.06 7.51 -10.01
N PHE A 222 10.80 8.24 -10.82
CA PHE A 222 12.22 8.02 -11.07
C PHE A 222 13.05 8.88 -10.12
N VAL A 223 13.72 8.24 -9.16
CA VAL A 223 14.53 8.94 -8.16
C VAL A 223 16.01 8.72 -8.45
N ARG A 224 16.76 9.79 -8.63
CA ARG A 224 18.23 9.79 -8.77
C ARG A 224 18.91 9.69 -7.40
N LYS A 225 20.14 9.19 -7.36
CA LYS A 225 20.92 9.20 -6.12
C LYS A 225 21.19 10.65 -5.69
N VAL A 226 20.79 10.96 -4.47
CA VAL A 226 20.93 12.30 -3.91
C VAL A 226 22.32 12.44 -3.28
N PRO A 227 23.08 13.51 -3.56
CA PRO A 227 24.32 13.80 -2.85
C PRO A 227 24.09 13.92 -1.34
N ILE A 228 25.06 13.47 -0.55
CA ILE A 228 24.90 13.38 0.91
C ILE A 228 24.55 14.72 1.57
N LEU A 229 25.15 15.82 1.08
CA LEU A 229 24.88 17.17 1.57
C LEU A 229 23.42 17.65 1.31
N GLN A 230 22.73 17.01 0.36
CA GLN A 230 21.35 17.33 0.00
C GLN A 230 20.35 16.32 0.59
N SER A 231 20.84 15.24 1.21
CA SER A 231 19.99 14.15 1.72
C SER A 231 19.04 14.59 2.82
N ILE A 232 19.45 15.56 3.66
CA ILE A 232 18.60 16.12 4.71
C ILE A 232 17.42 16.86 4.09
N GLY A 233 17.66 17.74 3.12
CA GLY A 233 16.62 18.48 2.40
C GLY A 233 15.71 17.54 1.59
N PHE A 234 16.27 16.48 0.99
CA PHE A 234 15.50 15.47 0.29
C PHE A 234 14.56 14.72 1.25
N GLY A 235 15.07 14.29 2.41
CA GLY A 235 14.27 13.67 3.45
C GLY A 235 13.15 14.59 3.95
N TYR A 236 13.47 15.85 4.22
CA TYR A 236 12.47 16.86 4.59
C TYR A 236 11.35 16.97 3.54
N ASN A 237 11.70 17.08 2.25
CA ASN A 237 10.72 17.13 1.16
C ASN A 237 9.87 15.86 1.08
N MET A 238 10.46 14.68 1.33
CA MET A 238 9.75 13.41 1.34
C MET A 238 8.70 13.36 2.46
N PHE A 239 9.05 13.75 3.69
CA PHE A 239 8.12 13.72 4.82
C PHE A 239 7.08 14.84 4.81
N THR A 240 7.37 15.97 4.18
CA THR A 240 6.43 17.10 4.03
C THR A 240 5.57 17.02 2.76
N GLY A 241 5.78 16.00 1.89
CA GLY A 241 5.03 15.84 0.65
C GLY A 241 5.41 16.86 -0.44
N GLN A 242 6.65 17.32 -0.45
CA GLN A 242 7.18 18.25 -1.44
C GLN A 242 8.22 17.60 -2.37
N LEU A 243 8.25 16.27 -2.44
CA LEU A 243 9.28 15.54 -3.17
C LEU A 243 9.26 15.83 -4.68
N ASN A 244 8.08 16.15 -5.23
CA ASN A 244 7.90 16.59 -6.61
C ASN A 244 8.64 17.90 -6.97
N LYS A 245 9.08 18.67 -5.98
CA LYS A 245 9.90 19.88 -6.18
C LYS A 245 11.40 19.58 -6.25
N SER A 246 11.80 18.34 -5.96
CA SER A 246 13.20 17.93 -5.97
C SER A 246 13.68 17.70 -7.41
N ARG A 247 14.81 18.31 -7.79
CA ARG A 247 15.48 18.04 -9.08
C ARG A 247 15.97 16.61 -9.25
N HIS A 248 15.98 15.83 -8.19
CA HIS A 248 16.37 14.41 -8.19
C HIS A 248 15.21 13.47 -8.42
N VAL A 249 14.00 14.00 -8.61
CA VAL A 249 12.79 13.21 -8.78
C VAL A 249 12.04 13.66 -10.03
N GLU A 250 11.69 12.69 -10.85
CA GLU A 250 10.79 12.87 -11.99
C GLU A 250 9.61 11.95 -11.79
N ILE A 251 8.39 12.47 -11.86
CA ILE A 251 7.16 11.70 -11.72
C ILE A 251 6.40 11.78 -13.04
N VAL A 252 6.03 10.63 -13.59
CA VAL A 252 5.30 10.52 -14.85
C VAL A 252 4.09 9.62 -14.63
N LYS A 253 2.93 10.02 -15.12
CA LYS A 253 1.72 9.18 -15.10
C LYS A 253 1.71 8.24 -16.30
N ALA A 254 1.36 6.96 -16.07
CA ALA A 254 1.19 5.96 -17.11
C ALA A 254 0.15 4.92 -16.69
N LYS A 255 -0.49 4.27 -17.67
CA LYS A 255 -1.44 3.16 -17.44
C LYS A 255 -0.75 1.81 -17.56
N ASN A 256 0.20 1.70 -18.47
CA ASN A 256 1.00 0.51 -18.70
C ASN A 256 2.48 0.88 -18.62
N VAL A 257 3.23 0.14 -17.82
CA VAL A 257 4.66 0.36 -17.64
C VAL A 257 5.40 -0.94 -17.83
N GLN A 258 6.45 -0.93 -18.65
CA GLN A 258 7.39 -2.03 -18.74
C GLN A 258 8.79 -1.50 -18.41
N LEU A 259 9.44 -2.11 -17.43
CA LEU A 259 10.81 -1.80 -17.05
C LEU A 259 11.69 -3.00 -17.42
N THR A 260 12.76 -2.77 -18.18
CA THR A 260 13.70 -3.83 -18.62
C THR A 260 15.10 -3.51 -18.11
N PHE A 261 15.70 -4.45 -17.41
CA PHE A 261 17.00 -4.35 -16.74
C PHE A 261 18.01 -5.29 -17.43
N SER A 262 19.27 -4.89 -17.46
CA SER A 262 20.37 -5.73 -17.99
C SER A 262 20.66 -7.00 -17.16
N LYS A 263 20.22 -7.01 -15.91
CA LYS A 263 20.32 -8.15 -14.96
C LYS A 263 19.12 -8.16 -14.03
N PRO A 264 18.77 -9.32 -13.43
CA PRO A 264 17.68 -9.37 -12.46
C PRO A 264 17.88 -8.40 -11.30
N MET A 265 16.86 -7.60 -11.01
CA MET A 265 16.83 -6.59 -9.94
C MET A 265 15.89 -7.02 -8.84
N ALA A 266 16.30 -6.77 -7.58
CA ALA A 266 15.43 -6.93 -6.43
C ALA A 266 14.32 -5.88 -6.46
N PHE A 267 13.09 -6.31 -6.23
CA PHE A 267 11.92 -5.44 -6.16
C PHE A 267 10.99 -5.88 -5.03
N HIS A 268 10.07 -5.02 -4.67
CA HIS A 268 9.03 -5.33 -3.71
C HIS A 268 7.64 -4.94 -4.24
N ILE A 269 6.61 -5.58 -3.70
CA ILE A 269 5.20 -5.23 -3.89
C ILE A 269 4.65 -4.86 -2.52
N ASP A 270 4.19 -3.62 -2.36
CA ASP A 270 3.64 -3.06 -1.12
C ASP A 270 4.55 -3.32 0.12
N GLY A 271 5.87 -3.29 -0.08
CA GLY A 271 6.88 -3.56 0.95
C GLY A 271 7.30 -5.04 1.08
N GLU A 272 6.61 -5.98 0.43
CA GLU A 272 6.93 -7.40 0.44
C GLU A 272 7.91 -7.76 -0.68
N THR A 273 9.08 -8.28 -0.31
CA THR A 273 10.14 -8.66 -1.26
C THR A 273 9.68 -9.77 -2.20
N GLN A 274 10.02 -9.62 -3.47
CA GLN A 274 9.78 -10.61 -4.51
C GLN A 274 11.09 -11.18 -5.06
N SER A 275 11.01 -12.28 -5.81
CA SER A 275 12.14 -12.84 -6.53
C SER A 275 12.66 -11.85 -7.56
N PRO A 276 13.99 -11.63 -7.68
CA PRO A 276 14.55 -10.69 -8.63
C PRO A 276 14.10 -10.97 -10.08
N ALA A 277 13.81 -9.90 -10.82
CA ALA A 277 13.35 -10.01 -12.21
C ALA A 277 14.14 -9.07 -13.14
N SER A 278 14.31 -9.49 -14.40
CA SER A 278 14.92 -8.67 -15.47
C SER A 278 13.90 -7.80 -16.19
N THR A 279 12.60 -8.09 -16.01
CA THR A 279 11.51 -7.29 -16.57
C THR A 279 10.39 -7.16 -15.55
N LEU A 280 9.84 -5.96 -15.41
CA LEU A 280 8.62 -5.71 -14.65
C LEU A 280 7.57 -5.19 -15.63
N ASP A 281 6.51 -5.98 -15.82
CA ASP A 281 5.31 -5.60 -16.56
C ASP A 281 4.26 -5.11 -15.56
N VAL A 282 3.84 -3.85 -15.72
CA VAL A 282 2.96 -3.18 -14.77
C VAL A 282 1.73 -2.63 -15.48
N LYS A 283 0.56 -2.89 -14.92
CA LYS A 283 -0.71 -2.45 -15.51
C LYS A 283 -1.66 -1.98 -14.43
N ILE A 284 -2.19 -0.76 -14.58
CA ILE A 284 -3.25 -0.24 -13.73
C ILE A 284 -4.55 -1.04 -13.93
N GLN A 285 -5.29 -1.22 -12.86
CA GLN A 285 -6.64 -1.79 -12.85
C GLN A 285 -7.60 -0.75 -12.26
N PRO A 286 -8.26 0.04 -13.11
CA PRO A 286 -9.16 1.10 -12.66
C PRO A 286 -10.35 0.56 -11.86
N ALA A 287 -10.75 1.29 -10.81
CA ALA A 287 -11.95 1.05 -10.03
C ALA A 287 -12.14 -0.43 -9.59
N SER A 288 -11.04 -1.13 -9.31
CA SER A 288 -11.01 -2.58 -9.13
C SER A 288 -11.25 -3.04 -7.70
N LEU A 289 -11.15 -2.14 -6.71
CA LEU A 289 -11.34 -2.46 -5.29
C LEU A 289 -12.24 -1.43 -4.61
N ARG A 290 -13.33 -1.87 -3.99
CA ARG A 290 -14.23 -1.00 -3.24
C ARG A 290 -13.71 -0.80 -1.82
N MET A 291 -13.46 0.46 -1.43
CA MET A 291 -12.86 0.82 -0.14
C MET A 291 -13.81 1.66 0.70
N LEU A 292 -13.98 1.26 1.97
CA LEU A 292 -14.65 2.07 2.98
C LEU A 292 -13.74 3.22 3.42
N VAL A 293 -14.30 4.43 3.47
CA VAL A 293 -13.62 5.65 3.94
C VAL A 293 -14.45 6.39 4.98
N VAL A 294 -13.84 7.28 5.78
CA VAL A 294 -14.52 7.89 6.93
C VAL A 294 -15.34 9.13 6.56
N ASP A 295 -15.01 9.83 5.45
CA ASP A 295 -15.61 11.13 5.14
C ASP A 295 -15.73 11.43 3.64
N ASN A 296 -16.82 12.13 3.27
CA ASN A 296 -17.09 12.64 1.92
C ASN A 296 -16.06 13.69 1.44
N HIS A 297 -15.36 14.38 2.33
CA HIS A 297 -14.29 15.32 1.97
C HIS A 297 -13.13 14.62 1.25
N LEU A 298 -12.87 13.36 1.56
CA LEU A 298 -11.90 12.54 0.84
C LEU A 298 -12.30 12.30 -0.62
N LYS A 299 -13.59 12.06 -0.90
CA LYS A 299 -14.09 11.95 -2.29
C LYS A 299 -13.78 13.19 -3.11
N SER A 300 -13.92 14.38 -2.53
CA SER A 300 -13.63 15.64 -3.22
C SER A 300 -12.12 15.89 -3.36
N ALA A 301 -11.32 15.49 -2.38
CA ALA A 301 -9.87 15.64 -2.42
C ALA A 301 -9.22 14.66 -3.41
N LEU A 302 -9.67 13.40 -3.43
CA LEU A 302 -9.18 12.38 -4.37
C LEU A 302 -9.59 12.70 -5.81
N LYS A 303 -10.78 13.29 -6.04
CA LYS A 303 -11.22 13.77 -7.36
C LYS A 303 -10.52 15.05 -7.82
N LYS A 304 -9.96 15.85 -6.92
CA LYS A 304 -9.29 17.11 -7.25
C LYS A 304 -7.98 16.93 -8.03
N TYR A 305 -7.41 15.76 -7.99
CA TYR A 305 -6.18 15.40 -8.73
C TYR A 305 -6.48 14.63 -10.03
N SER A 306 -7.78 14.50 -10.41
CA SER A 306 -8.25 13.78 -11.60
C SER A 306 -8.45 14.70 -12.83
N ILE A 307 -7.69 15.81 -12.94
CA ILE A 307 -7.72 16.71 -14.12
C ILE A 307 -6.32 16.85 -14.70
#